data_c58cd82e238ad294e2a1b78a526a483d
#
_entry.id   c58cd82e238ad294e2a1b78a526a483d
#
_cell.length_a   1.000
_cell.length_b   1.000
_cell.length_c   1.000
_cell.angle_alpha   90.00
_cell.angle_beta   90.00
_cell.angle_gamma   90.00
#
_symmetry.space_group_name_H-M   'P 1'
#
loop_
_entity.id
_entity.type
_entity.pdbx_description
1 polymer ?
#
loop_
_entity_poly.entity_id
_entity_poly.type
_entity_poly.pdbx_seq_one_letter_code
_entity_poly.pdbx_strand_id
1 'polypeptide(L)'
;DPSIELLLHHLVELDEFEEKNYQLLMEYYSFHHQLGKFFETYYKLVDLLDRELSVRPSRAIEELYHSVLEAKRTHKLTNRLNIRELSFFGRKQELSQLEEYLSLVETGEAVGPFLVMGQSGTGKKRLLRQLVLMSNRSFNFIKVEGKATSQRYEGSIWNDLKQALEKLGDEMGIPFLEGEDDLISVWNQLQGLSKEKPLLILLENAQWIDAVSLEKVKQL
;
A
#
# COMPACT_ATOMS: atom_id res chain seq x y z
N ASP A 1 -5.28 25.33 -16.49
CA ASP A 1 -5.56 26.76 -16.75
C ASP A 1 -6.14 27.38 -15.48
N PRO A 2 -5.50 28.40 -14.87
CA PRO A 2 -5.98 29.05 -13.63
C PRO A 2 -7.39 29.62 -13.77
N SER A 3 -7.82 29.97 -14.99
CA SER A 3 -9.15 30.52 -15.25
C SER A 3 -10.26 29.48 -15.04
N ILE A 4 -9.98 28.19 -15.29
CA ILE A 4 -10.96 27.11 -15.08
C ILE A 4 -11.13 26.87 -13.58
N GLU A 5 -10.04 26.85 -12.81
CA GLU A 5 -10.10 26.69 -11.35
C GLU A 5 -10.94 27.80 -10.71
N LEU A 6 -10.70 29.06 -11.12
CA LEU A 6 -11.45 30.20 -10.61
C LEU A 6 -12.95 30.11 -10.95
N LEU A 7 -13.28 29.67 -12.17
CA LEU A 7 -14.67 29.48 -12.60
C LEU A 7 -15.36 28.38 -11.76
N LEU A 8 -14.69 27.26 -11.52
CA LEU A 8 -15.23 26.16 -10.71
C LEU A 8 -15.46 26.57 -9.25
N HIS A 9 -14.54 27.35 -8.68
CA HIS A 9 -14.76 27.95 -7.36
C HIS A 9 -15.97 28.86 -7.32
N HIS A 10 -16.13 29.69 -8.33
CA HIS A 10 -17.29 30.58 -8.42
C HIS A 10 -18.62 29.83 -8.55
N LEU A 11 -18.62 28.67 -9.27
CA LEU A 11 -19.80 27.81 -9.35
C LEU A 11 -20.18 27.23 -7.97
N VAL A 12 -19.19 26.81 -7.18
CA VAL A 12 -19.41 26.34 -5.81
C VAL A 12 -19.94 27.45 -4.91
N GLU A 13 -19.43 28.70 -5.06
CA GLU A 13 -19.90 29.86 -4.27
C GLU A 13 -21.31 30.30 -4.67
N LEU A 14 -21.73 30.12 -5.94
CA LEU A 14 -23.08 30.48 -6.40
C LEU A 14 -24.16 29.53 -5.87
N ASP A 15 -23.84 28.27 -5.71
CA ASP A 15 -24.72 27.27 -5.12
C ASP A 15 -23.88 26.28 -4.29
N GLU A 16 -23.83 26.54 -2.99
CA GLU A 16 -23.03 25.76 -2.03
C GLU A 16 -23.59 24.36 -1.78
N PHE A 17 -24.85 24.09 -2.13
CA PHE A 17 -25.50 22.79 -1.93
C PHE A 17 -25.53 21.94 -3.21
N GLU A 18 -25.16 22.50 -4.38
CA GLU A 18 -25.10 21.73 -5.62
C GLU A 18 -23.84 20.86 -5.67
N GLU A 19 -23.99 19.60 -5.28
CA GLU A 19 -22.91 18.61 -5.24
C GLU A 19 -22.15 18.45 -6.57
N LYS A 20 -22.83 18.70 -7.70
CA LYS A 20 -22.22 18.58 -9.02
C LYS A 20 -21.10 19.61 -9.23
N ASN A 21 -21.20 20.79 -8.62
CA ASN A 21 -20.16 21.81 -8.68
C ASN A 21 -18.89 21.34 -7.94
N TYR A 22 -19.08 20.73 -6.75
CA TYR A 22 -17.98 20.11 -6.03
C TYR A 22 -17.37 18.93 -6.78
N GLN A 23 -18.20 18.09 -7.40
CA GLN A 23 -17.71 16.98 -8.23
C GLN A 23 -16.79 17.48 -9.35
N LEU A 24 -17.21 18.50 -10.11
CA LEU A 24 -16.40 19.09 -11.18
C LEU A 24 -15.08 19.67 -10.67
N LEU A 25 -15.10 20.35 -9.52
CA LEU A 25 -13.91 20.90 -8.89
C LEU A 25 -12.96 19.78 -8.40
N MET A 26 -13.51 18.71 -7.82
CA MET A 26 -12.74 17.53 -7.41
C MET A 26 -12.14 16.80 -8.62
N GLU A 27 -12.88 16.60 -9.69
CA GLU A 27 -12.39 16.02 -10.95
C GLU A 27 -11.25 16.86 -11.54
N TYR A 28 -11.38 18.18 -11.54
CA TYR A 28 -10.33 19.11 -11.96
C TYR A 28 -9.06 18.92 -11.14
N TYR A 29 -9.16 18.89 -9.80
CA TYR A 29 -8.01 18.68 -8.93
C TYR A 29 -7.39 17.28 -9.07
N SER A 30 -8.20 16.25 -9.27
CA SER A 30 -7.72 14.90 -9.55
C SER A 30 -6.91 14.85 -10.84
N PHE A 31 -7.43 15.44 -11.92
CA PHE A 31 -6.76 15.51 -13.22
C PHE A 31 -5.42 16.26 -13.16
N HIS A 32 -5.35 17.34 -12.39
CA HIS A 32 -4.13 18.13 -12.22
C HIS A 32 -3.22 17.63 -11.09
N HIS A 33 -3.46 16.43 -10.53
CA HIS A 33 -2.69 15.82 -9.42
C HIS A 33 -2.59 16.69 -8.16
N GLN A 34 -3.53 17.62 -7.95
CA GLN A 34 -3.60 18.48 -6.78
C GLN A 34 -4.38 17.79 -5.64
N LEU A 35 -3.86 16.63 -5.17
CA LEU A 35 -4.57 15.79 -4.21
C LEU A 35 -4.91 16.48 -2.89
N GLY A 36 -4.09 17.44 -2.44
CA GLY A 36 -4.38 18.24 -1.24
C GLY A 36 -5.70 18.98 -1.37
N LYS A 37 -5.87 19.76 -2.45
CA LYS A 37 -7.10 20.52 -2.73
C LYS A 37 -8.29 19.61 -3.01
N PHE A 38 -8.06 18.43 -3.64
CA PHE A 38 -9.11 17.43 -3.84
C PHE A 38 -9.74 16.97 -2.53
N PHE A 39 -8.90 16.55 -1.56
CA PHE A 39 -9.40 16.09 -0.26
C PHE A 39 -10.00 17.22 0.57
N GLU A 40 -9.42 18.41 0.52
CA GLU A 40 -9.97 19.60 1.18
C GLU A 40 -11.38 19.93 0.67
N THR A 41 -11.58 19.89 -0.66
CA THR A 41 -12.89 20.12 -1.29
C THR A 41 -13.92 19.06 -0.85
N TYR A 42 -13.52 17.78 -0.80
CA TYR A 42 -14.38 16.70 -0.32
C TYR A 42 -14.81 16.91 1.14
N TYR A 43 -13.85 17.17 2.04
CA TYR A 43 -14.16 17.36 3.45
C TYR A 43 -15.00 18.62 3.70
N LYS A 44 -14.78 19.68 2.93
CA LYS A 44 -15.63 20.89 2.98
C LYS A 44 -17.08 20.57 2.64
N LEU A 45 -17.31 19.78 1.58
CA LEU A 45 -18.65 19.34 1.19
C LEU A 45 -19.28 18.44 2.25
N VAL A 46 -18.54 17.46 2.79
CA VAL A 46 -19.04 16.56 3.84
C VAL A 46 -19.48 17.36 5.06
N ASP A 47 -18.66 18.29 5.55
CA ASP A 47 -18.95 19.14 6.70
C ASP A 47 -20.18 20.02 6.46
N LEU A 48 -20.30 20.59 5.27
CA LEU A 48 -21.45 21.41 4.88
C LEU A 48 -22.76 20.60 4.88
N LEU A 49 -22.76 19.43 4.22
CA LEU A 49 -23.93 18.57 4.10
C LEU A 49 -24.36 17.99 5.46
N ASP A 50 -23.41 17.58 6.28
CA ASP A 50 -23.69 17.06 7.62
C ASP A 50 -24.27 18.14 8.53
N ARG A 51 -23.67 19.33 8.55
CA ARG A 51 -24.07 20.44 9.42
C ARG A 51 -25.40 21.07 9.05
N GLU A 52 -25.64 21.30 7.74
CA GLU A 52 -26.82 22.07 7.30
C GLU A 52 -28.00 21.16 6.92
N LEU A 53 -27.73 19.96 6.42
CA LEU A 53 -28.77 19.05 5.90
C LEU A 53 -28.84 17.69 6.61
N SER A 54 -27.82 17.35 7.42
CA SER A 54 -27.67 16.03 8.07
C SER A 54 -27.72 14.86 7.07
N VAL A 55 -27.16 15.05 5.88
CA VAL A 55 -27.09 14.04 4.82
C VAL A 55 -25.63 13.74 4.45
N ARG A 56 -25.41 12.57 3.86
CA ARG A 56 -24.11 12.19 3.30
C ARG A 56 -23.99 12.64 1.85
N PRO A 57 -22.76 12.83 1.35
CA PRO A 57 -22.54 13.10 -0.07
C PRO A 57 -23.16 12.01 -0.97
N SER A 58 -23.51 12.41 -2.17
CA SER A 58 -24.05 11.49 -3.18
C SER A 58 -23.06 10.35 -3.50
N ARG A 59 -23.61 9.24 -3.96
CA ARG A 59 -22.82 8.07 -4.35
C ARG A 59 -21.73 8.40 -5.38
N ALA A 60 -21.98 9.32 -6.30
CA ALA A 60 -21.01 9.76 -7.32
C ALA A 60 -19.77 10.43 -6.67
N ILE A 61 -19.98 11.28 -5.68
CA ILE A 61 -18.92 11.94 -4.92
C ILE A 61 -18.12 10.90 -4.09
N GLU A 62 -18.80 9.97 -3.44
CA GLU A 62 -18.14 8.92 -2.67
C GLU A 62 -17.32 7.99 -3.56
N GLU A 63 -17.85 7.55 -4.71
CA GLU A 63 -17.12 6.73 -5.68
C GLU A 63 -15.88 7.47 -6.22
N LEU A 64 -15.98 8.76 -6.53
CA LEU A 64 -14.85 9.58 -6.96
C LEU A 64 -13.79 9.68 -5.84
N TYR A 65 -14.21 9.97 -4.61
CA TYR A 65 -13.31 10.03 -3.45
C TYR A 65 -12.55 8.71 -3.26
N HIS A 66 -13.27 7.59 -3.25
CA HIS A 66 -12.67 6.27 -3.07
C HIS A 66 -11.71 5.90 -4.21
N SER A 67 -12.04 6.24 -5.46
CA SER A 67 -11.16 5.98 -6.61
C SER A 67 -9.82 6.71 -6.49
N VAL A 68 -9.85 7.98 -6.10
CA VAL A 68 -8.63 8.79 -5.92
C VAL A 68 -7.84 8.35 -4.67
N LEU A 69 -8.53 7.98 -3.59
CA LEU A 69 -7.90 7.46 -2.38
C LEU A 69 -7.15 6.14 -2.67
N GLU A 70 -7.75 5.25 -3.44
CA GLU A 70 -7.13 4.01 -3.88
C GLU A 70 -5.92 4.25 -4.79
N ALA A 71 -6.04 5.17 -5.76
CA ALA A 71 -4.92 5.57 -6.61
C ALA A 71 -3.76 6.14 -5.77
N LYS A 72 -4.06 6.97 -4.75
CA LYS A 72 -3.07 7.50 -3.81
C LYS A 72 -2.42 6.38 -2.98
N ARG A 73 -3.19 5.39 -2.52
CA ARG A 73 -2.67 4.21 -1.80
C ARG A 73 -1.72 3.41 -2.68
N THR A 74 -2.11 3.12 -3.92
CA THR A 74 -1.27 2.41 -4.89
C THR A 74 0.02 3.17 -5.17
N HIS A 75 -0.05 4.48 -5.42
CA HIS A 75 1.12 5.33 -5.64
C HIS A 75 2.04 5.40 -4.40
N LYS A 76 1.47 5.52 -3.20
CA LYS A 76 2.24 5.48 -1.94
C LYS A 76 2.92 4.11 -1.77
N LEU A 77 2.22 3.02 -2.09
CA LEU A 77 2.77 1.68 -2.04
C LEU A 77 3.92 1.48 -3.04
N THR A 78 3.73 1.90 -4.30
CA THR A 78 4.78 1.80 -5.34
C THR A 78 6.02 2.60 -4.97
N ASN A 79 5.86 3.81 -4.44
CA ASN A 79 6.98 4.63 -3.95
C ASN A 79 7.68 4.00 -2.74
N ARG A 80 6.90 3.53 -1.76
CA ARG A 80 7.43 2.87 -0.54
C ARG A 80 8.21 1.61 -0.87
N LEU A 81 7.71 0.81 -1.82
CA LEU A 81 8.36 -0.41 -2.27
C LEU A 81 9.38 -0.18 -3.40
N ASN A 82 9.62 1.10 -3.78
CA ASN A 82 10.47 1.47 -4.90
C ASN A 82 10.06 0.77 -6.22
N ILE A 83 8.75 0.69 -6.46
CA ILE A 83 8.16 0.10 -7.66
C ILE A 83 7.96 1.19 -8.70
N ARG A 84 8.50 0.97 -9.91
CA ARG A 84 8.24 1.83 -11.07
C ARG A 84 7.20 1.14 -11.96
N GLU A 85 6.23 1.91 -12.44
CA GLU A 85 5.27 1.44 -13.42
C GLU A 85 5.97 1.22 -14.76
N LEU A 86 6.15 -0.03 -15.13
CA LEU A 86 6.68 -0.46 -16.42
C LEU A 86 5.72 -1.49 -17.01
N SER A 87 5.45 -1.41 -18.30
CA SER A 87 4.66 -2.44 -18.98
C SER A 87 5.26 -3.83 -18.75
N PHE A 88 4.44 -4.77 -18.29
CA PHE A 88 4.84 -6.14 -18.01
C PHE A 88 4.41 -7.06 -19.16
N PHE A 89 5.35 -7.78 -19.75
CA PHE A 89 5.08 -8.70 -20.83
C PHE A 89 5.65 -10.09 -20.54
N GLY A 90 4.89 -11.11 -20.90
CA GLY A 90 5.28 -12.51 -20.73
C GLY A 90 5.06 -13.03 -19.30
N ARG A 91 5.64 -14.17 -18.99
CA ARG A 91 5.61 -14.87 -17.70
C ARG A 91 4.20 -15.11 -17.13
N LYS A 92 3.27 -15.45 -18.01
CA LYS A 92 1.87 -15.71 -17.62
C LYS A 92 1.76 -16.91 -16.68
N GLN A 93 2.59 -17.94 -16.89
CA GLN A 93 2.59 -19.14 -16.05
C GLN A 93 3.07 -18.83 -14.63
N GLU A 94 4.18 -18.10 -14.51
CA GLU A 94 4.72 -17.71 -13.19
C GLU A 94 3.77 -16.77 -12.45
N LEU A 95 3.12 -15.85 -13.15
CA LEU A 95 2.09 -15.00 -12.54
C LEU A 95 0.90 -15.83 -12.07
N SER A 96 0.40 -16.75 -12.88
CA SER A 96 -0.72 -17.61 -12.50
C SER A 96 -0.41 -18.47 -11.27
N GLN A 97 0.81 -18.98 -11.14
CA GLN A 97 1.25 -19.70 -9.93
C GLN A 97 1.26 -18.80 -8.68
N LEU A 98 1.71 -17.56 -8.83
CA LEU A 98 1.70 -16.57 -7.74
C LEU A 98 0.28 -16.15 -7.36
N GLU A 99 -0.61 -15.96 -8.33
CA GLU A 99 -2.02 -15.67 -8.09
C GLU A 99 -2.73 -16.83 -7.37
N GLU A 100 -2.49 -18.07 -7.79
CA GLU A 100 -3.00 -19.27 -7.12
C GLU A 100 -2.51 -19.33 -5.66
N TYR A 101 -1.22 -19.10 -5.42
CA TYR A 101 -0.67 -19.02 -4.07
C TYR A 101 -1.31 -17.95 -3.22
N LEU A 102 -1.52 -16.74 -3.75
CA LEU A 102 -2.19 -15.65 -3.04
C LEU A 102 -3.65 -15.98 -2.74
N SER A 103 -4.33 -16.66 -3.65
CA SER A 103 -5.72 -17.12 -3.44
C SER A 103 -5.82 -18.07 -2.24
N LEU A 104 -4.85 -18.97 -2.06
CA LEU A 104 -4.79 -19.84 -0.87
C LEU A 104 -4.61 -19.04 0.43
N VAL A 105 -3.77 -18.00 0.40
CA VAL A 105 -3.61 -17.10 1.56
C VAL A 105 -4.90 -16.34 1.86
N GLU A 106 -5.60 -15.84 0.84
CA GLU A 106 -6.89 -15.13 1.00
C GLU A 106 -7.98 -16.03 1.59
N THR A 107 -7.98 -17.32 1.26
CA THR A 107 -8.92 -18.30 1.84
C THR A 107 -8.54 -18.75 3.24
N GLY A 108 -7.42 -18.28 3.78
CA GLY A 108 -6.94 -18.62 5.13
C GLY A 108 -6.24 -19.98 5.21
N GLU A 109 -5.84 -20.54 4.09
CA GLU A 109 -5.05 -21.77 4.07
C GLU A 109 -3.62 -21.49 4.55
N ALA A 110 -3.07 -22.40 5.35
CA ALA A 110 -1.69 -22.33 5.79
C ALA A 110 -0.76 -22.65 4.62
N VAL A 111 -0.03 -21.66 4.15
CA VAL A 111 0.93 -21.79 3.06
C VAL A 111 2.34 -21.50 3.56
N GLY A 112 3.32 -22.24 3.06
CA GLY A 112 4.73 -21.97 3.34
C GLY A 112 5.25 -20.77 2.53
N PRO A 113 6.51 -20.36 2.71
CA PRO A 113 7.11 -19.28 1.94
C PRO A 113 7.21 -19.63 0.45
N PHE A 114 6.87 -18.66 -0.42
CA PHE A 114 7.03 -18.81 -1.87
C PHE A 114 8.41 -18.29 -2.31
N LEU A 115 9.19 -19.15 -2.97
CA LEU A 115 10.56 -18.81 -3.38
C LEU A 115 10.68 -18.61 -4.89
N VAL A 116 11.06 -17.39 -5.31
CA VAL A 116 11.35 -17.06 -6.72
C VAL A 116 12.84 -17.16 -6.98
N MET A 117 13.27 -18.20 -7.70
CA MET A 117 14.67 -18.46 -8.04
C MET A 117 14.98 -18.13 -9.48
N GLY A 118 16.25 -17.89 -9.78
CA GLY A 118 16.75 -17.68 -11.14
C GLY A 118 18.00 -16.79 -11.17
N GLN A 119 18.69 -16.79 -12.33
CA GLN A 119 19.90 -16.00 -12.54
C GLN A 119 19.66 -14.49 -12.42
N SER A 120 20.73 -13.71 -12.24
CA SER A 120 20.65 -12.25 -12.27
C SER A 120 20.09 -11.78 -13.61
N GLY A 121 19.31 -10.69 -13.60
CA GLY A 121 18.73 -10.13 -14.83
C GLY A 121 17.48 -10.84 -15.37
N THR A 122 17.10 -12.02 -14.85
CA THR A 122 15.93 -12.78 -15.37
C THR A 122 14.57 -12.15 -15.05
N GLY A 123 14.51 -10.98 -14.39
CA GLY A 123 13.27 -10.24 -14.15
C GLY A 123 12.50 -10.66 -12.90
N LYS A 124 13.12 -11.38 -11.94
CA LYS A 124 12.47 -11.76 -10.66
C LYS A 124 11.85 -10.58 -9.92
N LYS A 125 12.61 -9.50 -9.75
CA LYS A 125 12.10 -8.28 -9.10
C LYS A 125 10.90 -7.67 -9.84
N ARG A 126 10.90 -7.76 -11.17
CA ARG A 126 9.79 -7.26 -11.99
C ARG A 126 8.54 -8.12 -11.84
N LEU A 127 8.69 -9.43 -11.73
CA LEU A 127 7.60 -10.36 -11.44
C LEU A 127 6.96 -10.06 -10.08
N LEU A 128 7.77 -9.92 -9.03
CA LEU A 128 7.28 -9.57 -7.69
C LEU A 128 6.60 -8.19 -7.64
N ARG A 129 7.12 -7.22 -8.40
CA ARG A 129 6.48 -5.90 -8.52
C ARG A 129 5.11 -6.00 -9.18
N GLN A 130 4.99 -6.80 -10.23
CA GLN A 130 3.71 -7.03 -10.89
C GLN A 130 2.72 -7.68 -9.93
N LEU A 131 3.14 -8.66 -9.15
CA LEU A 131 2.34 -9.28 -8.11
C LEU A 131 1.79 -8.25 -7.11
N VAL A 132 2.68 -7.38 -6.57
CA VAL A 132 2.27 -6.33 -5.63
C VAL A 132 1.23 -5.40 -6.26
N LEU A 133 1.40 -5.02 -7.53
CA LEU A 133 0.45 -4.13 -8.22
C LEU A 133 -0.93 -4.79 -8.40
N MET A 134 -0.97 -6.09 -8.66
CA MET A 134 -2.22 -6.84 -8.87
C MET A 134 -2.96 -7.10 -7.55
N SER A 135 -2.25 -7.32 -6.45
CA SER A 135 -2.81 -7.76 -5.17
C SER A 135 -2.84 -6.68 -4.07
N ASN A 136 -2.53 -5.42 -4.37
CA ASN A 136 -2.46 -4.33 -3.39
C ASN A 136 -3.80 -4.01 -2.69
N ARG A 137 -4.93 -4.45 -3.26
CA ARG A 137 -6.25 -4.29 -2.65
C ARG A 137 -6.51 -5.31 -1.55
N SER A 138 -6.02 -6.54 -1.74
CA SER A 138 -6.26 -7.66 -0.83
C SER A 138 -5.19 -7.81 0.25
N PHE A 139 -3.98 -7.30 0.03
CA PHE A 139 -2.84 -7.52 0.91
C PHE A 139 -2.19 -6.22 1.40
N ASN A 140 -1.64 -6.28 2.60
CA ASN A 140 -0.62 -5.34 3.06
C ASN A 140 0.77 -5.84 2.64
N PHE A 141 1.72 -4.92 2.41
CA PHE A 141 3.04 -5.29 1.90
C PHE A 141 4.16 -4.68 2.73
N ILE A 142 5.15 -5.50 3.04
CA ILE A 142 6.45 -5.08 3.55
C ILE A 142 7.52 -5.58 2.60
N LYS A 143 8.50 -4.73 2.33
CA LYS A 143 9.66 -5.08 1.53
C LYS A 143 10.93 -4.90 2.35
N VAL A 144 11.74 -5.96 2.39
CA VAL A 144 13.08 -5.96 2.96
C VAL A 144 14.06 -6.42 1.89
N GLU A 145 15.20 -5.76 1.77
CA GLU A 145 16.19 -6.05 0.74
C GLU A 145 17.54 -6.40 1.33
N GLY A 146 18.01 -7.62 1.08
CA GLY A 146 19.36 -8.04 1.42
C GLY A 146 20.40 -7.29 0.57
N LYS A 147 21.45 -6.81 1.22
CA LYS A 147 22.61 -6.14 0.61
C LYS A 147 23.86 -6.94 0.92
N ALA A 148 24.86 -6.90 0.05
CA ALA A 148 26.14 -7.57 0.32
C ALA A 148 26.79 -7.13 1.66
N THR A 149 26.50 -5.93 2.12
CA THR A 149 26.92 -5.42 3.43
C THR A 149 26.15 -6.05 4.59
N SER A 150 24.90 -6.53 4.36
CA SER A 150 24.06 -7.11 5.42
C SER A 150 24.68 -8.36 6.03
N GLN A 151 25.41 -9.15 5.24
CA GLN A 151 26.12 -10.34 5.75
C GLN A 151 27.23 -10.02 6.75
N ARG A 152 27.70 -8.77 6.81
CA ARG A 152 28.75 -8.35 7.75
C ARG A 152 28.22 -7.92 9.11
N TYR A 153 26.91 -7.69 9.20
CA TYR A 153 26.27 -7.23 10.43
C TYR A 153 25.16 -8.18 10.81
N GLU A 154 25.38 -8.96 11.84
CA GLU A 154 24.40 -9.92 12.34
C GLU A 154 23.10 -9.23 12.75
N GLY A 155 21.99 -9.80 12.35
CA GLY A 155 20.66 -9.26 12.62
C GLY A 155 20.27 -8.04 11.78
N SER A 156 21.04 -7.65 10.76
CA SER A 156 20.74 -6.42 9.98
C SER A 156 19.42 -6.51 9.25
N ILE A 157 19.12 -7.64 8.62
CA ILE A 157 17.86 -7.86 7.89
C ILE A 157 16.67 -7.96 8.85
N TRP A 158 16.89 -8.56 10.02
CA TRP A 158 15.88 -8.61 11.07
C TRP A 158 15.51 -7.20 11.57
N ASN A 159 16.51 -6.35 11.78
CA ASN A 159 16.28 -4.96 12.17
C ASN A 159 15.57 -4.16 11.06
N ASP A 160 15.94 -4.37 9.80
CA ASP A 160 15.25 -3.75 8.66
C ASP A 160 13.77 -4.20 8.59
N LEU A 161 13.48 -5.47 8.90
CA LEU A 161 12.13 -6.00 9.00
C LEU A 161 11.34 -5.34 10.13
N LYS A 162 11.92 -5.23 11.33
CA LYS A 162 11.30 -4.54 12.48
C LYS A 162 10.94 -3.10 12.13
N GLN A 163 11.87 -2.34 11.59
CA GLN A 163 11.62 -0.94 11.18
C GLN A 163 10.51 -0.84 10.13
N ALA A 164 10.45 -1.79 9.20
CA ALA A 164 9.40 -1.80 8.18
C ALA A 164 8.02 -2.14 8.78
N LEU A 165 7.97 -3.03 9.78
CA LEU A 165 6.75 -3.37 10.53
C LEU A 165 6.27 -2.21 11.39
N GLU A 166 7.19 -1.55 12.12
CA GLU A 166 6.91 -0.36 12.92
C GLU A 166 6.30 0.74 12.05
N LYS A 167 6.96 1.07 10.95
CA LYS A 167 6.45 2.08 10.02
C LYS A 167 5.07 1.75 9.44
N LEU A 168 4.81 0.49 9.11
CA LEU A 168 3.49 0.07 8.64
C LEU A 168 2.46 0.18 9.76
N GLY A 169 2.84 -0.20 10.98
CA GLY A 169 2.02 -0.10 12.17
C GLY A 169 1.61 1.35 12.46
N ASP A 170 2.55 2.28 12.42
CA ASP A 170 2.29 3.72 12.60
C ASP A 170 1.29 4.24 11.56
N GLU A 171 1.44 3.82 10.29
CA GLU A 171 0.53 4.19 9.22
C GLU A 171 -0.90 3.63 9.41
N MET A 172 -1.04 2.52 10.11
CA MET A 172 -2.31 1.84 10.39
C MET A 172 -2.85 2.16 11.80
N GLY A 173 -2.14 2.94 12.61
CA GLY A 173 -2.51 3.23 13.99
C GLY A 173 -2.30 2.04 14.94
N ILE A 174 -1.43 1.10 14.58
CA ILE A 174 -1.08 -0.09 15.37
C ILE A 174 0.37 0.07 15.85
N PRO A 175 0.60 0.57 17.07
CA PRO A 175 1.96 0.83 17.56
C PRO A 175 2.74 -0.48 17.72
N PHE A 176 4.04 -0.43 17.42
CA PHE A 176 4.95 -1.51 17.71
C PHE A 176 5.28 -1.53 19.21
N LEU A 177 4.93 -2.61 19.88
CA LEU A 177 5.21 -2.77 21.30
C LEU A 177 6.49 -3.60 21.46
N GLU A 178 7.57 -2.95 21.84
CA GLU A 178 8.80 -3.64 22.18
C GLU A 178 8.61 -4.40 23.51
N GLY A 179 8.99 -5.68 23.51
CA GLY A 179 9.02 -6.55 24.68
C GLY A 179 10.43 -7.09 24.93
N GLU A 180 10.60 -7.86 26.00
CA GLU A 180 11.87 -8.52 26.30
C GLU A 180 12.27 -9.55 25.22
N ASP A 181 11.28 -10.19 24.57
CA ASP A 181 11.50 -11.12 23.46
C ASP A 181 11.18 -10.47 22.13
N ASP A 182 12.21 -10.33 21.32
CA ASP A 182 12.20 -9.69 20.01
C ASP A 182 11.32 -10.45 18.99
N LEU A 183 11.29 -11.79 19.06
CA LEU A 183 10.45 -12.62 18.22
C LEU A 183 8.96 -12.47 18.56
N ILE A 184 8.64 -12.47 19.83
CA ILE A 184 7.25 -12.30 20.31
C ILE A 184 6.74 -10.91 19.92
N SER A 185 7.56 -9.89 20.05
CA SER A 185 7.20 -8.51 19.67
C SER A 185 6.89 -8.42 18.18
N VAL A 186 7.72 -9.00 17.32
CA VAL A 186 7.50 -9.06 15.86
C VAL A 186 6.26 -9.88 15.54
N TRP A 187 6.06 -11.04 16.17
CA TRP A 187 4.89 -11.87 15.97
C TRP A 187 3.58 -11.17 16.30
N ASN A 188 3.52 -10.48 17.44
CA ASN A 188 2.35 -9.70 17.85
C ASN A 188 2.04 -8.59 16.86
N GLN A 189 3.07 -7.92 16.34
CA GLN A 189 2.91 -6.89 15.32
C GLN A 189 2.39 -7.47 14.00
N LEU A 190 2.92 -8.61 13.55
CA LEU A 190 2.44 -9.31 12.36
C LEU A 190 0.96 -9.68 12.49
N GLN A 191 0.57 -10.23 13.63
CA GLN A 191 -0.84 -10.55 13.91
C GLN A 191 -1.73 -9.30 13.91
N GLY A 192 -1.27 -8.20 14.51
CA GLY A 192 -1.99 -6.93 14.51
C GLY A 192 -2.22 -6.39 13.11
N LEU A 193 -1.16 -6.37 12.28
CA LEU A 193 -1.18 -5.84 10.92
C LEU A 193 -1.97 -6.71 9.92
N SER A 194 -2.13 -8.00 10.21
CA SER A 194 -2.86 -8.94 9.33
C SER A 194 -4.33 -9.13 9.68
N LYS A 195 -4.87 -8.41 10.69
CA LYS A 195 -6.29 -8.56 11.10
C LYS A 195 -7.29 -8.21 10.01
N GLU A 196 -7.05 -7.13 9.29
CA GLU A 196 -7.97 -6.65 8.24
C GLU A 196 -7.59 -7.19 6.86
N LYS A 197 -6.31 -7.32 6.58
CA LYS A 197 -5.75 -7.81 5.32
C LYS A 197 -4.51 -8.65 5.57
N PRO A 198 -4.34 -9.79 4.89
CA PRO A 198 -3.11 -10.56 4.98
C PRO A 198 -1.88 -9.70 4.68
N LEU A 199 -0.78 -9.99 5.36
CA LEU A 199 0.49 -9.30 5.20
C LEU A 199 1.46 -10.14 4.38
N LEU A 200 1.95 -9.59 3.27
CA LEU A 200 3.01 -10.18 2.46
C LEU A 200 4.36 -9.53 2.76
N ILE A 201 5.32 -10.34 3.17
CA ILE A 201 6.70 -9.93 3.39
C ILE A 201 7.53 -10.31 2.18
N LEU A 202 8.05 -9.32 1.46
CA LEU A 202 8.89 -9.49 0.28
C LEU A 202 10.36 -9.40 0.66
N LEU A 203 11.06 -10.52 0.68
CA LEU A 203 12.51 -10.57 0.91
C LEU A 203 13.25 -10.59 -0.43
N GLU A 204 13.76 -9.45 -0.87
CA GLU A 204 14.58 -9.36 -2.08
C GLU A 204 16.06 -9.68 -1.77
N ASN A 205 16.74 -10.29 -2.73
CA ASN A 205 18.15 -10.66 -2.62
C ASN A 205 18.44 -11.55 -1.39
N ALA A 206 17.61 -12.57 -1.18
CA ALA A 206 17.68 -13.47 -0.01
C ALA A 206 19.06 -14.13 0.19
N GLN A 207 19.89 -14.21 -0.87
CA GLN A 207 21.28 -14.69 -0.76
C GLN A 207 22.18 -13.81 0.13
N TRP A 208 21.78 -12.59 0.43
CA TRP A 208 22.51 -11.65 1.29
C TRP A 208 21.94 -11.54 2.71
N ILE A 209 21.00 -12.40 3.08
CA ILE A 209 20.49 -12.47 4.45
C ILE A 209 21.57 -13.03 5.35
N ASP A 210 21.81 -12.38 6.48
CA ASP A 210 22.71 -12.89 7.51
C ASP A 210 22.10 -14.10 8.25
N ALA A 211 22.95 -14.94 8.83
CA ALA A 211 22.54 -16.19 9.47
C ALA A 211 21.56 -15.98 10.64
N VAL A 212 21.78 -14.94 11.45
CA VAL A 212 20.94 -14.63 12.61
C VAL A 212 19.55 -14.21 12.16
N SER A 213 19.45 -13.31 11.16
CA SER A 213 18.18 -12.89 10.58
C SER A 213 17.43 -14.06 9.94
N LEU A 214 18.14 -14.95 9.23
CA LEU A 214 17.54 -16.11 8.58
C LEU A 214 16.92 -17.06 9.62
N GLU A 215 17.61 -17.35 10.73
CA GLU A 215 17.09 -18.20 11.81
C GLU A 215 15.84 -17.58 12.46
N LYS A 216 15.84 -16.27 12.70
CA LYS A 216 14.66 -15.57 13.25
C LYS A 216 13.47 -15.60 12.28
N VAL A 217 13.70 -15.34 10.99
CA VAL A 217 12.64 -15.38 9.96
C VAL A 217 12.04 -16.78 9.79
N LYS A 218 12.82 -17.86 9.99
CA LYS A 218 12.30 -19.23 9.94
C LYS A 218 11.39 -19.58 11.13
N GLN A 219 11.47 -18.82 12.22
CA GLN A 219 10.65 -19.03 13.42
C GLN A 219 9.32 -18.26 13.37
N LEU A 220 9.17 -17.35 12.39
CA LEU A 220 7.90 -16.67 12.09
C LEU A 220 6.96 -17.55 11.27
#